data_002c8e416a3a2a13f684ea8aaf956a10
#
_entry.id   002c8e416a3a2a13f684ea8aaf956a10
#
_cell.length_a   1.000
_cell.length_b   1.000
_cell.length_c   1.000
_cell.angle_alpha   90.00
_cell.angle_beta   90.00
_cell.angle_gamma   90.00
#
_symmetry.space_group_name_H-M   'P 1'
#
loop_
_entity.id
_entity.type
_entity.pdbx_description
1 polymer ?
#
loop_
_entity_poly.entity_id
_entity_poly.type
_entity_poly.pdbx_seq_one_letter_code
_entity_poly.pdbx_strand_id
1 'polypeptide(L)'
;MKKILVTTDLSANSKSAIRFALQLASQTKCDLVFYHIFEGVENNIWNPKSGNKNVKSAHDSNLEKLNKLVLSVYSECNIPVKKIKCVSETGIDVNSMINSYAKKNAMDYICIATRGGGVIKKIIGTNTSLLIQNSPVPVIVIPKGYKVKPINSILYSSDLANLKLELAEVKKFAKPLSAEINVYNYDYLADVEEIKTKLDKIALKHKSAGVNFYFKKLNIENTIANHLQGDASKTKPSILILYTKQNKNWYERLFLRQNTKEVTFDTKTPLLILRKKGR
;
A
#
# COMPACT_ATOMS: atom_id res chain seq x y z
N MET A 1 -7.49 -2.79 -18.13
CA MET A 1 -7.93 -3.32 -16.82
C MET A 1 -6.72 -3.34 -15.92
N LYS A 2 -6.84 -2.91 -14.67
CA LYS A 2 -5.71 -2.87 -13.72
C LYS A 2 -5.41 -4.26 -13.18
N LYS A 3 -4.13 -4.59 -12.96
CA LYS A 3 -3.69 -5.87 -12.38
C LYS A 3 -3.04 -5.61 -11.03
N ILE A 4 -3.48 -6.30 -10.00
CA ILE A 4 -2.99 -6.13 -8.63
C ILE A 4 -2.36 -7.45 -8.16
N LEU A 5 -1.10 -7.40 -7.76
CA LEU A 5 -0.40 -8.49 -7.10
C LEU A 5 -0.66 -8.43 -5.61
N VAL A 6 -1.40 -9.38 -5.07
CA VAL A 6 -1.74 -9.47 -3.64
C VAL A 6 -0.82 -10.49 -2.99
N THR A 7 0.12 -10.02 -2.17
CA THR A 7 1.09 -10.91 -1.53
C THR A 7 0.58 -11.42 -0.18
N THR A 8 0.89 -12.66 0.13
CA THR A 8 0.51 -13.31 1.40
C THR A 8 1.58 -14.28 1.88
N ASP A 9 1.79 -14.30 3.19
CA ASP A 9 2.59 -15.30 3.91
C ASP A 9 1.72 -16.41 4.52
N LEU A 10 0.47 -16.51 4.08
CA LEU A 10 -0.58 -17.39 4.59
C LEU A 10 -0.98 -17.14 6.06
N SER A 11 -0.44 -16.12 6.70
CA SER A 11 -0.82 -15.76 8.07
C SER A 11 -2.21 -15.11 8.14
N ALA A 12 -2.81 -15.12 9.33
CA ALA A 12 -4.05 -14.41 9.61
C ALA A 12 -3.95 -12.89 9.33
N ASN A 13 -2.75 -12.30 9.50
CA ASN A 13 -2.52 -10.88 9.22
C ASN A 13 -2.59 -10.56 7.73
N SER A 14 -2.07 -11.45 6.88
CA SER A 14 -2.08 -11.25 5.43
C SER A 14 -3.48 -11.28 4.81
N LYS A 15 -4.49 -11.84 5.50
CA LYS A 15 -5.90 -11.73 5.10
C LYS A 15 -6.36 -10.27 4.93
N SER A 16 -5.75 -9.33 5.64
CA SER A 16 -6.08 -7.90 5.51
C SER A 16 -5.82 -7.36 4.10
N ALA A 17 -4.71 -7.75 3.48
CA ALA A 17 -4.41 -7.37 2.10
C ALA A 17 -5.40 -8.00 1.10
N ILE A 18 -5.77 -9.26 1.33
CA ILE A 18 -6.76 -9.95 0.50
C ILE A 18 -8.11 -9.24 0.60
N ARG A 19 -8.60 -8.95 1.83
CA ARG A 19 -9.87 -8.23 2.06
C ARG A 19 -9.90 -6.88 1.34
N PHE A 20 -8.82 -6.10 1.45
CA PHE A 20 -8.74 -4.81 0.77
C PHE A 20 -8.76 -4.95 -0.75
N ALA A 21 -7.98 -5.89 -1.30
CA ALA A 21 -7.93 -6.14 -2.73
C ALA A 21 -9.29 -6.59 -3.29
N LEU A 22 -10.02 -7.45 -2.57
CA LEU A 22 -11.37 -7.86 -2.92
C LEU A 22 -12.33 -6.66 -2.92
N GLN A 23 -12.26 -5.79 -1.89
CA GLN A 23 -13.06 -4.57 -1.83
C GLN A 23 -12.75 -3.63 -3.00
N LEU A 24 -11.47 -3.45 -3.31
CA LEU A 24 -11.05 -2.63 -4.45
C LEU A 24 -11.57 -3.20 -5.77
N ALA A 25 -11.48 -4.53 -5.95
CA ALA A 25 -11.97 -5.23 -7.14
C ALA A 25 -13.50 -5.26 -7.24
N SER A 26 -14.24 -5.17 -6.15
CA SER A 26 -15.70 -5.07 -6.16
C SER A 26 -16.18 -3.71 -6.67
N GLN A 27 -15.40 -2.65 -6.42
CA GLN A 27 -15.72 -1.29 -6.84
C GLN A 27 -15.10 -0.90 -8.19
N THR A 28 -14.10 -1.65 -8.66
CA THR A 28 -13.35 -1.32 -9.89
C THR A 28 -13.19 -2.55 -10.79
N LYS A 29 -12.91 -2.31 -12.08
CA LYS A 29 -12.55 -3.39 -13.01
C LYS A 29 -11.04 -3.67 -12.88
N CYS A 30 -10.65 -4.61 -12.01
CA CYS A 30 -9.27 -5.05 -11.89
C CYS A 30 -9.16 -6.57 -11.75
N ASP A 31 -8.01 -7.10 -12.17
CA ASP A 31 -7.63 -8.50 -11.99
C ASP A 31 -6.77 -8.64 -10.74
N LEU A 32 -7.01 -9.67 -9.96
CA LEU A 32 -6.23 -10.01 -8.79
C LEU A 32 -5.37 -11.24 -9.06
N VAL A 33 -4.11 -11.16 -8.68
CA VAL A 33 -3.19 -12.31 -8.61
C VAL A 33 -2.74 -12.45 -7.17
N PHE A 34 -3.08 -13.56 -6.54
CA PHE A 34 -2.66 -13.89 -5.19
C PHE A 34 -1.33 -14.63 -5.25
N TYR A 35 -0.33 -14.11 -4.54
CA TYR A 35 1.05 -14.56 -4.68
C TYR A 35 1.63 -14.93 -3.32
N HIS A 36 2.13 -16.16 -3.24
CA HIS A 36 2.77 -16.70 -2.06
C HIS A 36 4.18 -17.21 -2.40
N ILE A 37 5.15 -16.84 -1.57
CA ILE A 37 6.52 -17.34 -1.66
C ILE A 37 6.79 -18.16 -0.40
N PHE A 38 7.30 -19.35 -0.58
CA PHE A 38 7.67 -20.24 0.51
C PHE A 38 9.15 -20.67 0.39
N GLU A 39 9.76 -20.94 1.52
CA GLU A 39 11.12 -21.51 1.54
C GLU A 39 11.04 -22.94 1.06
N GLY A 40 11.86 -23.28 0.08
CA GLY A 40 11.95 -24.64 -0.45
C GLY A 40 12.51 -25.60 0.60
N VAL A 41 12.06 -26.84 0.58
CA VAL A 41 12.73 -27.91 1.30
C VAL A 41 14.12 -28.02 0.71
N GLU A 42 15.17 -27.90 1.53
CA GLU A 42 16.54 -28.11 1.10
C GLU A 42 16.62 -29.46 0.38
N ASN A 43 17.05 -29.43 -0.88
CA ASN A 43 17.37 -30.65 -1.60
C ASN A 43 18.43 -31.35 -0.79
N ASN A 44 18.11 -32.50 -0.19
CA ASN A 44 19.08 -33.34 0.42
C ASN A 44 20.13 -33.65 -0.66
N ILE A 45 21.30 -33.05 -0.54
CA ILE A 45 22.44 -33.17 -1.48
C ILE A 45 22.78 -34.65 -1.76
N TRP A 46 22.38 -35.52 -0.83
CA TRP A 46 22.60 -36.97 -0.89
C TRP A 46 21.58 -37.75 -1.73
N ASN A 47 20.46 -37.18 -2.15
CA ASN A 47 19.48 -37.89 -2.99
C ASN A 47 18.78 -36.99 -4.01
N PRO A 48 19.43 -36.63 -5.14
CA PRO A 48 18.90 -35.69 -6.15
C PRO A 48 17.60 -36.18 -6.82
N LYS A 49 17.33 -37.49 -6.86
CA LYS A 49 16.11 -38.03 -7.47
C LYS A 49 14.87 -37.87 -6.62
N SER A 50 14.99 -37.71 -5.30
CA SER A 50 13.86 -37.41 -4.40
C SER A 50 13.55 -35.93 -4.33
N GLY A 51 14.50 -35.04 -4.61
CA GLY A 51 14.35 -33.60 -4.54
C GLY A 51 13.23 -33.04 -5.43
N ASN A 52 13.19 -33.49 -6.69
CA ASN A 52 12.18 -32.97 -7.64
C ASN A 52 10.72 -33.37 -7.29
N LYS A 53 10.50 -34.57 -6.75
CA LYS A 53 9.17 -34.99 -6.29
C LYS A 53 8.73 -34.24 -5.04
N ASN A 54 9.64 -34.02 -4.10
CA ASN A 54 9.38 -33.30 -2.86
C ASN A 54 9.08 -31.80 -3.12
N VAL A 55 9.83 -31.16 -4.04
CA VAL A 55 9.59 -29.75 -4.43
C VAL A 55 8.25 -29.60 -5.11
N LYS A 56 7.88 -30.50 -6.04
CA LYS A 56 6.56 -30.46 -6.70
C LYS A 56 5.43 -30.65 -5.69
N SER A 57 5.54 -31.61 -4.80
CA SER A 57 4.57 -31.86 -3.74
C SER A 57 4.43 -30.68 -2.78
N ALA A 58 5.55 -30.03 -2.40
CA ALA A 58 5.53 -28.82 -1.58
C ALA A 58 4.88 -27.64 -2.30
N HIS A 59 5.17 -27.44 -3.59
CA HIS A 59 4.53 -26.42 -4.41
C HIS A 59 3.02 -26.61 -4.48
N ASP A 60 2.54 -27.83 -4.81
CA ASP A 60 1.13 -28.14 -4.95
C ASP A 60 0.40 -27.97 -3.60
N SER A 61 1.02 -28.39 -2.49
CA SER A 61 0.50 -28.17 -1.14
C SER A 61 0.36 -26.70 -0.78
N ASN A 62 1.36 -25.87 -1.08
CA ASN A 62 1.31 -24.43 -0.80
C ASN A 62 0.31 -23.71 -1.72
N LEU A 63 0.19 -24.12 -2.97
CA LEU A 63 -0.83 -23.59 -3.88
C LEU A 63 -2.25 -23.93 -3.40
N GLU A 64 -2.47 -25.15 -2.89
CA GLU A 64 -3.75 -25.54 -2.29
C GLU A 64 -4.08 -24.72 -1.03
N LYS A 65 -3.10 -24.52 -0.13
CA LYS A 65 -3.26 -23.67 1.07
C LYS A 65 -3.61 -22.24 0.68
N LEU A 66 -2.93 -21.70 -0.33
CA LEU A 66 -3.20 -20.35 -0.85
C LEU A 66 -4.63 -20.25 -1.40
N ASN A 67 -5.07 -21.21 -2.21
CA ASN A 67 -6.43 -21.25 -2.74
C ASN A 67 -7.47 -21.32 -1.61
N LYS A 68 -7.28 -22.20 -0.62
CA LYS A 68 -8.16 -22.31 0.56
C LYS A 68 -8.23 -21.00 1.34
N LEU A 69 -7.09 -20.35 1.58
CA LEU A 69 -7.04 -19.05 2.25
C LEU A 69 -7.83 -17.99 1.48
N VAL A 70 -7.60 -17.86 0.18
CA VAL A 70 -8.28 -16.86 -0.67
C VAL A 70 -9.78 -17.10 -0.67
N LEU A 71 -10.23 -18.34 -0.88
CA LEU A 71 -11.64 -18.72 -0.85
C LEU A 71 -12.29 -18.42 0.51
N SER A 72 -11.59 -18.69 1.62
CA SER A 72 -12.10 -18.36 2.96
C SER A 72 -12.35 -16.85 3.11
N VAL A 73 -11.46 -15.99 2.56
CA VAL A 73 -11.63 -14.54 2.64
C VAL A 73 -12.76 -14.05 1.73
N TYR A 74 -12.96 -14.63 0.55
CA TYR A 74 -14.14 -14.34 -0.28
C TYR A 74 -15.44 -14.61 0.48
N SER A 75 -15.53 -15.77 1.15
CA SER A 75 -16.67 -16.14 1.97
C SER A 75 -16.87 -15.20 3.16
N GLU A 76 -15.79 -14.89 3.91
CA GLU A 76 -15.81 -13.94 5.04
C GLU A 76 -16.29 -12.54 4.63
N CYS A 77 -16.04 -12.13 3.39
CA CYS A 77 -16.42 -10.81 2.87
C CYS A 77 -17.78 -10.79 2.19
N ASN A 78 -18.45 -11.93 2.03
CA ASN A 78 -19.68 -12.09 1.24
C ASN A 78 -19.54 -11.54 -0.20
N ILE A 79 -18.36 -11.70 -0.81
CA ILE A 79 -18.08 -11.29 -2.18
C ILE A 79 -18.16 -12.51 -3.08
N PRO A 80 -18.93 -12.47 -4.19
CA PRO A 80 -19.01 -13.61 -5.10
C PRO A 80 -17.65 -13.91 -5.72
N VAL A 81 -17.30 -15.19 -5.74
CA VAL A 81 -16.04 -15.66 -6.28
C VAL A 81 -16.00 -15.42 -7.79
N LYS A 82 -15.05 -14.61 -8.23
CA LYS A 82 -14.69 -14.44 -9.64
C LYS A 82 -13.51 -15.35 -9.98
N LYS A 83 -12.99 -15.23 -11.21
CA LYS A 83 -11.79 -15.96 -11.62
C LYS A 83 -10.63 -15.67 -10.65
N ILE A 84 -10.23 -16.67 -9.86
CA ILE A 84 -9.09 -16.59 -8.93
C ILE A 84 -7.83 -17.01 -9.68
N LYS A 85 -6.77 -16.22 -9.56
CA LYS A 85 -5.42 -16.59 -10.00
C LYS A 85 -4.51 -16.63 -8.78
N CYS A 86 -4.15 -17.85 -8.35
CA CYS A 86 -3.17 -18.08 -7.32
C CYS A 86 -1.84 -18.52 -7.94
N VAL A 87 -0.74 -18.04 -7.39
CA VAL A 87 0.62 -18.39 -7.80
C VAL A 87 1.43 -18.61 -6.53
N SER A 88 2.13 -19.74 -6.48
CA SER A 88 3.06 -20.07 -5.41
C SER A 88 4.44 -20.31 -6.01
N GLU A 89 5.46 -19.73 -5.45
CA GLU A 89 6.86 -19.89 -5.91
C GLU A 89 7.79 -20.15 -4.72
N THR A 90 8.87 -20.87 -4.99
CA THR A 90 9.90 -21.19 -3.99
C THR A 90 11.01 -20.17 -4.08
N GLY A 91 11.43 -19.61 -2.93
CA GLY A 91 12.60 -18.73 -2.89
C GLY A 91 12.87 -18.13 -1.51
N ILE A 92 14.05 -17.51 -1.40
CA ILE A 92 14.57 -16.94 -0.14
C ILE A 92 14.40 -15.40 -0.15
N ASP A 93 14.70 -14.74 -1.26
CA ASP A 93 14.58 -13.28 -1.38
C ASP A 93 13.16 -12.88 -1.83
N VAL A 94 12.27 -12.82 -0.85
CA VAL A 94 10.86 -12.51 -1.05
C VAL A 94 10.66 -11.17 -1.78
N ASN A 95 11.43 -10.13 -1.45
CA ASN A 95 11.27 -8.80 -2.03
C ASN A 95 11.68 -8.77 -3.51
N SER A 96 12.81 -9.38 -3.85
CA SER A 96 13.28 -9.49 -5.23
C SER A 96 12.30 -10.28 -6.08
N MET A 97 11.77 -11.38 -5.56
CA MET A 97 10.78 -12.20 -6.27
C MET A 97 9.47 -11.47 -6.52
N ILE A 98 8.92 -10.76 -5.51
CA ILE A 98 7.72 -9.94 -5.68
C ILE A 98 7.94 -8.89 -6.77
N ASN A 99 9.05 -8.17 -6.73
CA ASN A 99 9.38 -7.13 -7.70
C ASN A 99 9.56 -7.69 -9.12
N SER A 100 10.26 -8.82 -9.24
CA SER A 100 10.47 -9.51 -10.51
C SER A 100 9.15 -10.01 -11.10
N TYR A 101 8.31 -10.62 -10.28
CA TYR A 101 6.98 -11.08 -10.72
C TYR A 101 6.11 -9.90 -11.17
N ALA A 102 6.08 -8.81 -10.39
CA ALA A 102 5.32 -7.61 -10.72
C ALA A 102 5.76 -7.00 -12.05
N LYS A 103 7.08 -6.91 -12.28
CA LYS A 103 7.64 -6.40 -13.53
C LYS A 103 7.34 -7.32 -14.72
N LYS A 104 7.63 -8.63 -14.59
CA LYS A 104 7.45 -9.64 -15.65
C LYS A 104 6.00 -9.76 -16.12
N ASN A 105 5.04 -9.64 -15.20
CA ASN A 105 3.62 -9.81 -15.49
C ASN A 105 2.87 -8.47 -15.69
N ALA A 106 3.59 -7.35 -15.77
CA ALA A 106 3.05 -6.01 -15.96
C ALA A 106 1.93 -5.70 -14.94
N MET A 107 2.21 -5.89 -13.64
CA MET A 107 1.30 -5.52 -12.58
C MET A 107 1.22 -4.00 -12.45
N ASP A 108 0.05 -3.48 -12.12
CA ASP A 108 -0.14 -2.04 -11.89
C ASP A 108 0.11 -1.67 -10.42
N TYR A 109 -0.16 -2.58 -9.50
CA TYR A 109 0.01 -2.39 -8.04
C TYR A 109 0.48 -3.67 -7.37
N ILE A 110 1.20 -3.51 -6.25
CA ILE A 110 1.44 -4.56 -5.26
C ILE A 110 0.61 -4.22 -4.02
N CYS A 111 -0.16 -5.18 -3.51
CA CYS A 111 -0.93 -5.05 -2.27
C CYS A 111 -0.35 -5.99 -1.21
N ILE A 112 0.09 -5.44 -0.09
CA ILE A 112 0.74 -6.16 1.00
C ILE A 112 0.15 -5.77 2.36
N ALA A 113 0.00 -6.74 3.27
CA ALA A 113 -0.37 -6.46 4.65
C ALA A 113 0.87 -6.11 5.48
N THR A 114 0.71 -5.22 6.46
CA THR A 114 1.74 -5.01 7.48
C THR A 114 1.82 -6.24 8.37
N ARG A 115 3.03 -6.71 8.70
CA ARG A 115 3.18 -7.72 9.75
C ARG A 115 2.79 -7.09 11.09
N GLY A 116 1.90 -7.74 11.82
CA GLY A 116 1.63 -7.38 13.20
C GLY A 116 2.86 -7.67 14.04
N GLY A 117 3.71 -6.66 14.24
CA GLY A 117 4.90 -6.78 15.07
C GLY A 117 4.53 -7.06 16.52
N GLY A 118 5.25 -8.00 17.16
CA GLY A 118 5.39 -8.01 18.63
C GLY A 118 5.99 -6.68 19.09
N VAL A 119 6.00 -6.44 20.38
CA VAL A 119 6.57 -5.36 21.22
C VAL A 119 7.13 -4.06 20.59
N ILE A 120 7.54 -4.06 19.33
CA ILE A 120 8.04 -2.86 18.62
C ILE A 120 6.91 -2.33 17.74
N LYS A 121 6.37 -1.17 18.08
CA LYS A 121 5.30 -0.42 17.38
C LYS A 121 5.69 0.08 15.97
N LYS A 122 6.27 -0.76 15.12
CA LYS A 122 6.59 -0.42 13.73
C LYS A 122 5.53 -0.99 12.82
N ILE A 123 4.75 -0.14 12.17
CA ILE A 123 3.67 -0.53 11.23
C ILE A 123 4.22 -1.17 9.99
N ILE A 124 5.31 -0.62 9.48
CA ILE A 124 5.96 -1.10 8.27
C ILE A 124 7.22 -1.83 8.69
N GLY A 125 7.20 -3.16 8.62
CA GLY A 125 8.38 -4.00 8.87
C GLY A 125 9.47 -3.73 7.83
N THR A 126 10.71 -4.15 8.14
CA THR A 126 11.89 -3.96 7.28
C THR A 126 11.64 -4.46 5.85
N ASN A 127 11.01 -5.61 5.68
CA ASN A 127 10.70 -6.18 4.36
C ASN A 127 9.72 -5.30 3.56
N THR A 128 8.67 -4.77 4.21
CA THR A 128 7.72 -3.89 3.53
C THR A 128 8.37 -2.56 3.14
N SER A 129 9.24 -2.00 3.99
CA SER A 129 9.99 -0.78 3.68
C SER A 129 10.94 -0.98 2.48
N LEU A 130 11.67 -2.09 2.44
CA LEU A 130 12.55 -2.45 1.31
C LEU A 130 11.73 -2.69 0.03
N LEU A 131 10.58 -3.33 0.14
CA LEU A 131 9.68 -3.51 -1.00
C LEU A 131 9.23 -2.17 -1.57
N ILE A 132 8.78 -1.23 -0.73
CA ILE A 132 8.34 0.10 -1.15
C ILE A 132 9.47 0.86 -1.87
N GLN A 133 10.70 0.78 -1.36
CA GLN A 133 11.84 1.46 -1.96
C GLN A 133 12.18 0.93 -3.36
N ASN A 134 12.16 -0.37 -3.52
CA ASN A 134 12.64 -1.07 -4.71
C ASN A 134 11.54 -1.47 -5.68
N SER A 135 10.27 -1.32 -5.30
CA SER A 135 9.15 -1.74 -6.14
C SER A 135 9.13 -1.03 -7.49
N PRO A 136 8.95 -1.75 -8.61
CA PRO A 136 8.79 -1.15 -9.93
C PRO A 136 7.42 -0.47 -10.10
N VAL A 137 6.46 -0.76 -9.23
CA VAL A 137 5.08 -0.28 -9.28
C VAL A 137 4.63 0.28 -7.93
N PRO A 138 3.56 1.09 -7.87
CA PRO A 138 2.97 1.55 -6.62
C PRO A 138 2.63 0.41 -5.65
N VAL A 139 2.82 0.67 -4.34
CA VAL A 139 2.56 -0.31 -3.29
C VAL A 139 1.41 0.14 -2.41
N ILE A 140 0.44 -0.74 -2.22
CA ILE A 140 -0.68 -0.57 -1.30
C ILE A 140 -0.37 -1.36 -0.04
N VAL A 141 -0.23 -0.66 1.08
CA VAL A 141 0.09 -1.25 2.39
C VAL A 141 -1.15 -1.27 3.25
N ILE A 142 -1.57 -2.44 3.70
CA ILE A 142 -2.79 -2.63 4.45
C ILE A 142 -2.48 -2.91 5.92
N PRO A 143 -3.04 -2.12 6.84
CA PRO A 143 -2.84 -2.33 8.27
C PRO A 143 -3.49 -3.64 8.73
N LYS A 144 -2.90 -4.23 9.79
CA LYS A 144 -3.45 -5.39 10.46
C LYS A 144 -4.91 -5.14 10.89
N GLY A 145 -5.75 -6.14 10.73
CA GLY A 145 -7.15 -6.07 11.17
C GLY A 145 -8.04 -5.18 10.31
N TYR A 146 -7.62 -4.86 9.07
CA TYR A 146 -8.46 -4.12 8.13
C TYR A 146 -9.82 -4.80 7.97
N LYS A 147 -10.88 -4.01 8.15
CA LYS A 147 -12.27 -4.41 7.91
C LYS A 147 -12.74 -3.85 6.57
N VAL A 148 -13.46 -4.67 5.82
CA VAL A 148 -14.02 -4.29 4.52
C VAL A 148 -14.96 -3.10 4.68
N LYS A 149 -14.71 -2.04 3.91
CA LYS A 149 -15.53 -0.84 3.84
C LYS A 149 -15.39 -0.19 2.46
N PRO A 150 -16.39 0.55 1.96
CA PRO A 150 -16.28 1.25 0.69
C PRO A 150 -15.06 2.18 0.66
N ILE A 151 -14.38 2.18 -0.50
CA ILE A 151 -13.26 3.09 -0.76
C ILE A 151 -13.85 4.29 -1.49
N ASN A 152 -14.21 5.34 -0.74
CA ASN A 152 -14.93 6.53 -1.24
C ASN A 152 -14.29 7.86 -0.82
N SER A 153 -13.25 7.83 0.01
CA SER A 153 -12.54 9.04 0.45
C SER A 153 -11.04 8.82 0.48
N ILE A 154 -10.30 9.74 -0.09
CA ILE A 154 -8.85 9.72 -0.20
C ILE A 154 -8.30 10.93 0.54
N LEU A 155 -7.35 10.71 1.44
CA LEU A 155 -6.48 11.76 1.94
C LEU A 155 -5.18 11.69 1.16
N TYR A 156 -4.87 12.72 0.37
CA TYR A 156 -3.62 12.84 -0.36
C TYR A 156 -2.75 13.93 0.30
N SER A 157 -1.61 13.53 0.86
CA SER A 157 -0.63 14.47 1.41
C SER A 157 0.34 14.92 0.32
N SER A 158 0.43 16.25 0.07
CA SER A 158 1.21 16.84 -1.01
C SER A 158 2.11 17.95 -0.51
N ASP A 159 3.35 18.02 -1.05
CA ASP A 159 4.25 19.16 -0.90
C ASP A 159 3.99 20.27 -1.95
N LEU A 160 2.97 20.08 -2.79
CA LEU A 160 2.57 20.96 -3.89
C LEU A 160 3.60 21.15 -5.01
N ALA A 161 4.82 20.65 -4.86
CA ALA A 161 5.93 20.90 -5.82
C ALA A 161 5.63 20.36 -7.23
N ASN A 162 4.93 19.23 -7.34
CA ASN A 162 4.52 18.62 -8.60
C ASN A 162 3.03 18.32 -8.66
N LEU A 163 2.23 19.14 -7.99
CA LEU A 163 0.81 18.89 -7.75
C LEU A 163 0.04 18.48 -9.01
N LYS A 164 0.28 19.14 -10.16
CA LYS A 164 -0.45 18.84 -11.41
C LYS A 164 -0.29 17.38 -11.86
N LEU A 165 0.95 16.88 -11.85
CA LEU A 165 1.26 15.51 -12.28
C LEU A 165 0.80 14.49 -11.25
N GLU A 166 1.07 14.75 -9.98
CA GLU A 166 0.72 13.87 -8.87
C GLU A 166 -0.79 13.76 -8.71
N LEU A 167 -1.51 14.89 -8.75
CA LEU A 167 -2.97 14.92 -8.66
C LEU A 167 -3.63 14.19 -9.85
N ALA A 168 -3.03 14.23 -11.04
CA ALA A 168 -3.52 13.47 -12.19
C ALA A 168 -3.46 11.95 -11.95
N GLU A 169 -2.40 11.45 -11.32
CA GLU A 169 -2.29 10.04 -10.94
C GLU A 169 -3.27 9.68 -9.81
N VAL A 170 -3.42 10.55 -8.80
CA VAL A 170 -4.41 10.36 -7.73
C VAL A 170 -5.84 10.33 -8.30
N LYS A 171 -6.19 11.25 -9.21
CA LYS A 171 -7.48 11.26 -9.92
C LYS A 171 -7.72 9.99 -10.74
N LYS A 172 -6.67 9.46 -11.38
CA LYS A 172 -6.76 8.21 -12.14
C LYS A 172 -7.07 7.01 -11.24
N PHE A 173 -6.57 7.01 -10.00
CA PHE A 173 -6.91 6.00 -8.99
C PHE A 173 -8.33 6.22 -8.43
N ALA A 174 -8.70 7.46 -8.13
CA ALA A 174 -9.97 7.83 -7.49
C ALA A 174 -11.19 7.66 -8.41
N LYS A 175 -11.05 7.99 -9.70
CA LYS A 175 -12.17 8.05 -10.66
C LYS A 175 -13.02 6.78 -10.72
N PRO A 176 -12.45 5.56 -10.88
CA PRO A 176 -13.27 4.34 -10.92
C PRO A 176 -13.93 3.99 -9.58
N LEU A 177 -13.48 4.61 -8.49
CA LEU A 177 -14.04 4.44 -7.14
C LEU A 177 -15.11 5.49 -6.82
N SER A 178 -15.26 6.53 -7.65
CA SER A 178 -16.03 7.74 -7.36
C SER A 178 -15.62 8.35 -6.01
N ALA A 179 -14.33 8.23 -5.66
CA ALA A 179 -13.82 8.66 -4.37
C ALA A 179 -13.49 10.15 -4.36
N GLU A 180 -13.89 10.82 -3.27
CA GLU A 180 -13.50 12.19 -2.98
C GLU A 180 -12.01 12.27 -2.67
N ILE A 181 -11.34 13.31 -3.17
CA ILE A 181 -9.91 13.56 -2.96
C ILE A 181 -9.76 14.78 -2.05
N ASN A 182 -9.19 14.57 -0.88
CA ASN A 182 -8.86 15.62 0.06
C ASN A 182 -7.35 15.81 0.06
N VAL A 183 -6.87 16.90 -0.55
CA VAL A 183 -5.45 17.24 -0.68
C VAL A 183 -5.03 18.01 0.56
N TYR A 184 -4.08 17.47 1.32
CA TYR A 184 -3.51 18.09 2.51
C TYR A 184 -2.09 18.56 2.22
N ASN A 185 -1.83 19.83 2.50
CA ASN A 185 -0.47 20.36 2.53
C ASN A 185 -0.13 20.76 3.96
N TYR A 186 1.10 20.44 4.38
CA TYR A 186 1.63 20.72 5.72
C TYR A 186 2.85 21.61 5.60
N ASP A 187 2.83 22.81 6.21
CA ASP A 187 3.92 23.76 6.18
C ASP A 187 4.19 24.39 7.55
N TYR A 188 5.45 24.67 7.87
CA TYR A 188 5.90 25.35 9.09
C TYR A 188 5.85 26.86 9.00
N LEU A 189 6.12 27.42 7.81
CA LEU A 189 6.41 28.84 7.60
C LEU A 189 5.19 29.67 7.21
N ALA A 190 4.04 29.09 7.36
CA ALA A 190 2.87 29.67 6.79
C ALA A 190 2.38 30.91 7.55
N ASP A 191 2.59 32.10 7.02
CA ASP A 191 1.67 33.19 7.25
C ASP A 191 0.29 32.79 6.70
N VAL A 192 -0.71 32.82 7.57
CA VAL A 192 -2.05 32.28 7.28
C VAL A 192 -2.67 32.94 6.04
N GLU A 193 -2.41 34.25 5.80
CA GLU A 193 -2.95 34.97 4.66
C GLU A 193 -2.23 34.67 3.35
N GLU A 194 -0.92 34.55 3.36
CA GLU A 194 -0.14 34.20 2.16
C GLU A 194 -0.48 32.80 1.65
N ILE A 195 -0.68 31.88 2.58
CA ILE A 195 -1.09 30.50 2.27
C ILE A 195 -2.48 30.47 1.70
N LYS A 196 -3.43 31.14 2.35
CA LYS A 196 -4.80 31.19 1.89
C LYS A 196 -4.85 31.70 0.45
N THR A 197 -4.10 32.75 0.14
CA THR A 197 -3.99 33.32 -1.22
C THR A 197 -3.36 32.35 -2.22
N LYS A 198 -2.30 31.65 -1.83
CA LYS A 198 -1.66 30.60 -2.67
C LYS A 198 -2.60 29.43 -2.92
N LEU A 199 -3.37 29.04 -1.89
CA LEU A 199 -4.34 27.95 -2.01
C LEU A 199 -5.50 28.29 -2.90
N ASP A 200 -6.08 29.45 -2.68
CA ASP A 200 -7.20 29.87 -3.49
C ASP A 200 -6.82 29.85 -4.98
N LYS A 201 -5.60 30.30 -5.30
CA LYS A 201 -5.04 30.22 -6.66
C LYS A 201 -4.86 28.77 -7.13
N ILE A 202 -4.34 27.88 -6.27
CA ILE A 202 -4.14 26.46 -6.59
C ILE A 202 -5.47 25.73 -6.67
N ALA A 203 -6.36 25.98 -5.72
CA ALA A 203 -7.71 25.41 -5.69
C ALA A 203 -8.50 25.83 -6.94
N LEU A 204 -8.49 27.12 -7.30
CA LEU A 204 -9.13 27.61 -8.52
C LEU A 204 -8.58 26.94 -9.77
N LYS A 205 -7.24 26.82 -9.88
CA LYS A 205 -6.58 26.21 -11.02
C LYS A 205 -6.83 24.69 -11.15
N HIS A 206 -7.01 24.01 -10.03
CA HIS A 206 -7.21 22.56 -9.97
C HIS A 206 -8.62 22.17 -9.54
N LYS A 207 -9.53 23.16 -9.41
CA LYS A 207 -10.92 22.95 -9.04
C LYS A 207 -11.55 21.92 -9.99
N SER A 208 -12.02 20.84 -9.41
CA SER A 208 -12.81 19.83 -10.10
C SER A 208 -13.72 19.19 -9.09
N ALA A 209 -14.87 18.67 -9.54
CA ALA A 209 -15.78 17.98 -8.67
C ALA A 209 -15.06 16.87 -7.89
N GLY A 210 -15.27 16.82 -6.57
CA GLY A 210 -14.70 15.84 -5.67
C GLY A 210 -13.21 16.03 -5.30
N VAL A 211 -12.64 17.24 -5.50
CA VAL A 211 -11.29 17.58 -5.03
C VAL A 211 -11.35 18.79 -4.11
N ASN A 212 -10.92 18.59 -2.86
CA ASN A 212 -10.83 19.63 -1.84
C ASN A 212 -9.38 19.85 -1.43
N PHE A 213 -9.05 21.06 -1.00
CA PHE A 213 -7.70 21.43 -0.56
C PHE A 213 -7.73 21.91 0.88
N TYR A 214 -6.80 21.40 1.69
CA TYR A 214 -6.65 21.72 3.11
C TYR A 214 -5.20 22.12 3.40
N PHE A 215 -5.03 23.26 4.06
CA PHE A 215 -3.76 23.69 4.62
C PHE A 215 -3.71 23.42 6.11
N LYS A 216 -2.57 22.90 6.53
CA LYS A 216 -2.30 22.63 7.93
C LYS A 216 -0.99 23.27 8.31
N LYS A 217 -1.06 24.24 9.22
CA LYS A 217 0.13 24.79 9.87
C LYS A 217 0.73 23.71 10.75
N LEU A 218 2.02 23.42 10.53
CA LEU A 218 2.78 22.54 11.40
C LEU A 218 3.18 23.29 12.66
N ASN A 219 3.11 22.63 13.78
CA ASN A 219 3.69 23.08 15.00
C ASN A 219 5.10 22.47 15.13
N ILE A 220 6.04 23.22 15.73
CA ILE A 220 7.47 22.82 15.82
C ILE A 220 7.65 21.57 16.70
N GLU A 221 6.72 21.32 17.61
CA GLU A 221 6.76 20.21 18.56
C GLU A 221 6.41 18.86 17.91
N ASN A 222 5.71 18.88 16.77
CA ASN A 222 5.18 17.69 16.13
C ASN A 222 5.76 17.50 14.72
N THR A 223 6.02 16.25 14.38
CA THR A 223 6.44 15.88 13.04
C THR A 223 5.27 15.92 12.05
N ILE A 224 5.55 16.03 10.74
CA ILE A 224 4.53 15.89 9.68
C ILE A 224 3.78 14.57 9.83
N ALA A 225 4.47 13.52 10.26
CA ALA A 225 3.88 12.20 10.52
C ALA A 225 2.78 12.27 11.58
N ASN A 226 3.02 12.97 12.68
CA ASN A 226 2.04 13.14 13.76
C ASN A 226 0.82 13.92 13.30
N HIS A 227 1.03 15.00 12.56
CA HIS A 227 -0.08 15.80 11.99
C HIS A 227 -0.91 14.96 11.02
N LEU A 228 -0.25 14.24 10.10
CA LEU A 228 -0.91 13.39 9.13
C LEU A 228 -1.70 12.25 9.80
N GLN A 229 -1.13 11.63 10.83
CA GLN A 229 -1.80 10.59 11.62
C GLN A 229 -2.99 11.15 12.39
N GLY A 230 -2.86 12.34 12.98
CA GLY A 230 -3.93 13.04 13.66
C GLY A 230 -5.10 13.35 12.72
N ASP A 231 -4.81 13.90 11.53
CA ASP A 231 -5.83 14.19 10.53
C ASP A 231 -6.48 12.92 9.96
N ALA A 232 -5.68 11.87 9.69
CA ALA A 232 -6.22 10.58 9.25
C ALA A 232 -7.12 9.92 10.31
N SER A 233 -6.80 10.09 11.59
CA SER A 233 -7.62 9.58 12.71
C SER A 233 -8.94 10.33 12.85
N LYS A 234 -8.95 11.64 12.60
CA LYS A 234 -10.14 12.52 12.65
C LYS A 234 -11.04 12.29 11.45
N THR A 235 -10.47 12.32 10.23
CA THR A 235 -11.25 12.28 8.98
C THR A 235 -11.58 10.86 8.53
N LYS A 236 -10.85 9.85 9.06
CA LYS A 236 -11.02 8.42 8.77
C LYS A 236 -11.11 8.11 7.26
N PRO A 237 -10.16 8.57 6.44
CA PRO A 237 -10.22 8.34 5.01
C PRO A 237 -10.19 6.85 4.71
N SER A 238 -10.72 6.46 3.54
CA SER A 238 -10.69 5.06 3.12
C SER A 238 -9.29 4.61 2.76
N ILE A 239 -8.48 5.54 2.22
CA ILE A 239 -7.08 5.33 1.87
C ILE A 239 -6.29 6.64 1.98
N LEU A 240 -5.05 6.53 2.41
CA LEU A 240 -4.07 7.62 2.44
C LEU A 240 -3.12 7.45 1.25
N ILE A 241 -2.86 8.51 0.50
CA ILE A 241 -1.92 8.50 -0.65
C ILE A 241 -0.71 9.37 -0.35
N LEU A 242 0.47 8.82 -0.58
CA LEU A 242 1.76 9.46 -0.38
C LEU A 242 2.67 9.21 -1.59
N TYR A 243 3.64 10.13 -1.82
CA TYR A 243 4.70 9.95 -2.82
C TYR A 243 6.07 9.75 -2.18
N THR A 244 6.89 8.83 -2.72
CA THR A 244 8.16 8.40 -2.11
C THR A 244 9.25 9.48 -2.04
N LYS A 245 9.15 10.57 -2.77
CA LYS A 245 10.17 11.62 -2.84
C LYS A 245 9.62 13.03 -2.58
N GLN A 246 8.55 13.13 -1.83
CA GLN A 246 8.09 14.41 -1.33
C GLN A 246 8.98 14.78 -0.14
N ASN A 247 9.73 15.89 -0.23
CA ASN A 247 10.69 16.32 0.80
C ASN A 247 11.62 15.18 1.28
N LYS A 248 12.88 15.17 0.84
CA LYS A 248 13.88 14.09 1.07
C LYS A 248 13.90 13.50 2.49
N ASN A 249 13.38 14.21 3.47
CA ASN A 249 13.47 13.82 4.87
C ASN A 249 12.22 13.14 5.44
N TRP A 250 11.01 13.30 4.89
CA TRP A 250 9.81 12.81 5.56
C TRP A 250 9.48 11.35 5.25
N TYR A 251 9.67 10.91 3.99
CA TYR A 251 9.54 9.49 3.65
C TYR A 251 10.57 8.65 4.41
N GLU A 252 11.82 9.13 4.46
CA GLU A 252 12.88 8.48 5.23
C GLU A 252 12.55 8.47 6.73
N ARG A 253 11.99 9.54 7.26
CA ARG A 253 11.54 9.62 8.66
C ARG A 253 10.35 8.68 8.94
N LEU A 254 9.39 8.56 8.01
CA LEU A 254 8.24 7.68 8.20
C LEU A 254 8.61 6.20 8.11
N PHE A 255 9.53 5.84 7.21
CA PHE A 255 9.72 4.45 6.81
C PHE A 255 11.12 3.89 7.07
N LEU A 256 12.17 4.72 7.21
CA LEU A 256 13.55 4.26 7.21
C LEU A 256 14.33 4.48 8.50
N ARG A 257 14.01 5.46 9.34
CA ARG A 257 14.78 5.72 10.55
C ARG A 257 14.52 4.71 11.63
N GLN A 258 15.53 3.88 11.90
CA GLN A 258 15.52 2.85 12.94
C GLN A 258 15.91 3.36 14.34
N ASN A 259 16.52 4.55 14.48
CA ASN A 259 17.29 4.92 15.67
C ASN A 259 16.83 6.16 16.44
N THR A 260 15.68 6.74 16.15
CA THR A 260 15.19 7.85 16.99
C THR A 260 13.92 7.43 17.74
N LYS A 261 13.78 7.91 18.97
CA LYS A 261 12.55 7.83 19.80
C LYS A 261 11.34 8.50 19.11
N GLU A 262 11.45 8.84 17.83
CA GLU A 262 10.46 9.54 17.04
C GLU A 262 9.41 8.59 16.47
N VAL A 263 8.22 9.02 16.68
CA VAL A 263 6.91 8.54 16.30
C VAL A 263 6.90 7.63 15.09
N THR A 264 6.59 6.38 15.34
CA THR A 264 6.19 5.42 14.30
C THR A 264 4.85 5.86 13.74
N PHE A 265 4.77 6.04 12.43
CA PHE A 265 3.51 6.33 11.75
C PHE A 265 2.57 5.12 11.89
N ASP A 266 1.64 5.20 12.85
CA ASP A 266 0.64 4.15 13.15
C ASP A 266 -0.71 4.55 12.56
N THR A 267 -0.95 4.21 11.31
CA THR A 267 -2.27 4.41 10.73
C THR A 267 -3.05 3.10 10.66
N LYS A 268 -4.29 3.16 11.11
CA LYS A 268 -5.29 2.11 10.84
C LYS A 268 -5.89 2.22 9.43
N THR A 269 -5.43 3.20 8.66
CA THR A 269 -5.89 3.49 7.30
C THR A 269 -4.96 2.83 6.27
N PRO A 270 -5.49 2.17 5.25
CA PRO A 270 -4.71 1.71 4.10
C PRO A 270 -3.87 2.83 3.48
N LEU A 271 -2.68 2.50 3.01
CA LEU A 271 -1.72 3.46 2.48
C LEU A 271 -1.32 3.08 1.05
N LEU A 272 -1.58 3.97 0.08
CA LEU A 272 -1.05 3.84 -1.28
C LEU A 272 0.19 4.72 -1.43
N ILE A 273 1.30 4.09 -1.75
CA ILE A 273 2.58 4.77 -1.97
C ILE A 273 2.87 4.80 -3.46
N LEU A 274 2.85 6.02 -4.02
CA LEU A 274 3.16 6.30 -5.40
C LEU A 274 4.63 6.68 -5.54
N ARG A 275 5.22 6.41 -6.70
CA ARG A 275 6.59 6.80 -7.01
C ARG A 275 6.59 8.15 -7.70
N LYS A 276 7.35 9.11 -7.17
CA LYS A 276 7.64 10.35 -7.90
C LYS A 276 8.50 10.00 -9.09
N LYS A 277 7.99 10.22 -10.30
CA LYS A 277 8.82 10.09 -11.51
C LYS A 277 9.91 11.14 -11.43
N GLY A 278 11.17 10.71 -11.50
CA GLY A 278 12.30 11.63 -11.58
C GLY A 278 12.15 12.56 -12.78
N ARG A 279 12.63 13.80 -12.63
CA ARG A 279 12.88 14.67 -13.76
C ARG A 279 13.99 14.08 -14.62
#